data_10f212fe4c5c151d268dc8c0d66b0d0f
#
_entry.id   10f212fe4c5c151d268dc8c0d66b0d0f
#
_cell.length_a   1.000
_cell.length_b   1.000
_cell.length_c   1.000
_cell.angle_alpha   90.00
_cell.angle_beta   90.00
_cell.angle_gamma   90.00
#
_symmetry.space_group_name_H-M   'P 1'
#
loop_
_entity.id
_entity.type
_entity.pdbx_description
1 polymer ?
#
loop_
_entity_poly.entity_id
_entity_poly.type
_entity_poly.pdbx_seq_one_letter_code
_entity_poly.pdbx_strand_id
1 'polypeptide(L)' 'MGKNQWVSPRDDKWGVHGEGNQKDTKIFDNKSDAVSYAREISKRQRSELIVQKRNGKIQSKDSFGNDPCPPRDTEH' A
#
# COMPACT_ATOMS: atom_id res chain seq x y z
N MET A 1 -1.85 -10.02 12.20
CA MET A 1 -1.06 -9.48 11.12
C MET A 1 -1.76 -9.59 9.81
N GLY A 2 -1.83 -8.52 9.10
CA GLY A 2 -2.48 -8.52 7.81
C GLY A 2 -1.50 -8.71 6.66
N LYS A 3 -2.05 -8.79 5.48
CA LYS A 3 -1.25 -8.91 4.28
C LYS A 3 -0.73 -7.56 3.86
N ASN A 4 0.44 -7.56 3.26
CA ASN A 4 0.96 -6.34 2.64
C ASN A 4 0.03 -5.92 1.52
N GLN A 5 -0.07 -4.62 1.32
CA GLN A 5 -0.96 -4.08 0.29
C GLN A 5 -0.15 -3.57 -0.88
N TRP A 6 -0.65 -3.83 -2.07
CA TRP A 6 -0.01 -3.43 -3.30
C TRP A 6 -0.91 -2.49 -4.08
N VAL A 7 -0.31 -1.43 -4.60
CA VAL A 7 -0.99 -0.53 -5.53
C VAL A 7 -0.34 -0.75 -6.89
N SER A 8 -1.10 -1.29 -7.82
CA SER A 8 -0.59 -1.70 -9.13
C SER A 8 -1.38 -1.04 -10.25
N PRO A 9 -0.73 -0.76 -11.39
CA PRO A 9 -1.44 -0.20 -12.53
C PRO A 9 -2.38 -1.22 -13.16
N ARG A 10 -3.54 -0.73 -13.61
CA ARG A 10 -4.56 -1.54 -14.28
C ARG A 10 -5.12 -0.75 -15.43
N ASP A 11 -4.52 -0.86 -16.61
CA ASP A 11 -4.90 -0.07 -17.77
C ASP A 11 -4.85 1.42 -17.40
N ASP A 12 -5.99 2.09 -17.38
CA ASP A 12 -6.06 3.50 -17.03
C ASP A 12 -6.31 3.73 -15.55
N LYS A 13 -6.36 2.67 -14.78
CA LYS A 13 -6.74 2.76 -13.38
C LYS A 13 -5.67 2.18 -12.48
N TRP A 14 -5.94 2.21 -11.18
CA TRP A 14 -5.01 1.68 -10.20
C TRP A 14 -5.75 0.72 -9.28
N GLY A 15 -5.20 -0.48 -9.14
CA GLY A 15 -5.82 -1.50 -8.32
C GLY A 15 -5.09 -1.66 -7.00
N VAL A 16 -5.84 -1.93 -5.95
CA VAL A 16 -5.29 -2.23 -4.63
C VAL A 16 -5.59 -3.70 -4.33
N HIS A 17 -4.56 -4.45 -3.97
CA HIS A 17 -4.77 -5.86 -3.63
C HIS A 17 -3.82 -6.28 -2.51
N GLY A 18 -4.24 -7.30 -1.76
CA GLY A 18 -3.39 -7.89 -0.74
C GLY A 18 -2.36 -8.79 -1.39
N GLU A 19 -1.19 -8.87 -0.76
CA GLU A 19 -0.12 -9.70 -1.28
C GLU A 19 -0.59 -11.15 -1.39
N GLY A 20 -0.37 -11.75 -2.55
CA GLY A 20 -0.80 -13.11 -2.80
C GLY A 20 -2.22 -13.25 -3.30
N ASN A 21 -3.01 -12.20 -3.26
CA ASN A 21 -4.38 -12.24 -3.79
C ASN A 21 -4.36 -12.02 -5.28
N GLN A 22 -5.20 -12.75 -5.99
CA GLN A 22 -5.27 -12.61 -7.44
C GLN A 22 -6.20 -11.49 -7.88
N LYS A 23 -7.14 -11.13 -7.01
CA LYS A 23 -8.12 -10.11 -7.35
C LYS A 23 -7.83 -8.84 -6.58
N ASP A 24 -8.14 -7.71 -7.21
CA ASP A 24 -8.01 -6.43 -6.53
C ASP A 24 -9.12 -6.27 -5.51
N THR A 25 -8.77 -5.70 -4.37
CA THR A 25 -9.76 -5.36 -3.35
C THR A 25 -10.63 -4.24 -3.86
N LYS A 26 -10.01 -3.29 -4.57
CA LYS A 26 -10.73 -2.15 -5.11
C LYS A 26 -9.89 -1.52 -6.20
N ILE A 27 -10.56 -0.89 -7.16
CA ILE A 27 -9.90 -0.22 -8.28
C ILE A 27 -10.30 1.26 -8.24
N PHE A 28 -9.31 2.12 -8.46
CA PHE A 28 -9.49 3.56 -8.43
C PHE A 28 -9.06 4.18 -9.75
N ASP A 29 -9.67 5.32 -10.08
CA ASP A 29 -9.29 6.05 -11.28
C ASP A 29 -7.96 6.76 -11.08
N ASN A 30 -7.67 7.18 -9.87
CA ASN A 30 -6.47 7.94 -9.55
C ASN A 30 -5.51 7.15 -8.69
N LYS A 31 -4.22 7.33 -8.95
CA LYS A 31 -3.20 6.67 -8.13
C LYS A 31 -3.25 7.17 -6.69
N SER A 32 -3.43 8.48 -6.49
CA SER A 32 -3.42 9.02 -5.14
C SER A 32 -4.55 8.44 -4.29
N ASP A 33 -5.73 8.22 -4.89
CA ASP A 33 -6.83 7.60 -4.16
C ASP A 33 -6.50 6.16 -3.80
N ALA A 34 -5.90 5.43 -4.74
CA ALA A 34 -5.51 4.05 -4.48
C ALA A 34 -4.47 3.97 -3.37
N VAL A 35 -3.49 4.86 -3.40
CA VAL A 35 -2.45 4.89 -2.39
C VAL A 35 -3.04 5.21 -1.01
N SER A 36 -3.93 6.19 -0.95
CA SER A 36 -4.57 6.54 0.32
C SER A 36 -5.35 5.37 0.90
N TYR A 37 -6.10 4.70 0.06
CA TYR A 37 -6.88 3.55 0.49
C TYR A 37 -5.97 2.43 1.00
N ALA A 38 -4.95 2.10 0.24
CA ALA A 38 -4.03 1.04 0.61
C ALA A 38 -3.25 1.39 1.87
N ARG A 39 -2.90 2.67 2.01
CA ARG A 39 -2.18 3.12 3.19
C ARG A 39 -3.00 2.91 4.46
N GLU A 40 -4.28 3.23 4.40
CA GLU A 40 -5.14 3.04 5.56
C GLU A 40 -5.23 1.57 5.95
N ILE A 41 -5.35 0.70 4.96
CA ILE A 41 -5.40 -0.73 5.24
C ILE A 41 -4.08 -1.20 5.84
N SER A 42 -2.97 -0.75 5.26
CA SER A 42 -1.65 -1.17 5.74
C SER A 42 -1.42 -0.72 7.18
N LYS A 43 -1.87 0.47 7.52
CA LYS A 43 -1.75 0.97 8.89
C LYS A 43 -2.57 0.13 9.86
N ARG A 44 -3.80 -0.20 9.49
CA ARG A 44 -4.66 -1.00 10.35
C ARG A 44 -4.11 -2.39 10.57
N GLN A 45 -3.56 -2.96 9.51
CA GLN A 45 -3.08 -4.34 9.57
C GLN A 45 -1.61 -4.43 9.94
N ARG A 46 -0.98 -3.29 10.14
CA ARG A 46 0.44 -3.23 10.47
C ARG A 46 1.26 -4.03 9.47
N SER A 47 1.05 -3.70 8.21
CA SER A 47 1.73 -4.38 7.12
C SER A 47 2.47 -3.36 6.27
N GLU A 48 2.98 -3.81 5.13
CA GLU A 48 3.72 -2.93 4.24
C GLU A 48 2.83 -2.46 3.10
N LEU A 49 3.12 -1.27 2.63
CA LEU A 49 2.47 -0.70 1.46
C LEU A 49 3.49 -0.62 0.34
N ILE A 50 3.21 -1.31 -0.75
CA ILE A 50 4.09 -1.30 -1.91
C ILE A 50 3.36 -0.60 -3.05
N VAL A 51 3.95 0.47 -3.57
CA VAL A 51 3.35 1.24 -4.65
C VAL A 51 4.18 1.05 -5.90
N GLN A 52 3.54 0.67 -6.99
CA GLN A 52 4.21 0.46 -8.26
C GLN A 52 4.04 1.65 -9.18
N LYS A 53 4.98 1.81 -10.09
CA LYS A 53 4.87 2.79 -11.15
C LYS A 53 3.99 2.23 -12.26
N ARG A 54 3.62 3.09 -13.19
CA ARG A 54 2.79 2.68 -14.33
C ARG A 54 3.44 1.53 -15.11
N ASN A 55 4.76 1.46 -15.13
CA ASN A 55 5.45 0.40 -15.84
C ASN A 55 5.59 -0.90 -15.02
N GLY A 56 5.03 -0.93 -13.83
CA GLY A 56 5.03 -2.13 -13.01
C GLY A 56 6.17 -2.23 -12.03
N LYS A 57 7.15 -1.34 -12.11
CA LYS A 57 8.27 -1.37 -11.17
C LYS A 57 7.88 -0.72 -9.85
N ILE A 58 8.54 -1.13 -8.78
CA ILE A 58 8.23 -0.58 -7.46
C ILE A 58 8.71 0.86 -7.38
N GLN A 59 7.81 1.74 -6.99
CA GLN A 59 8.12 3.15 -6.79
C GLN A 59 8.49 3.43 -5.35
N SER A 60 7.73 2.88 -4.41
CA SER A 60 8.00 3.10 -3.01
C SER A 60 7.47 1.93 -2.19
N LYS A 61 8.02 1.81 -0.99
CA LYS A 61 7.64 0.75 -0.08
C LYS A 61 7.69 1.31 1.33
N ASP A 62 6.54 1.35 1.98
CA ASP A 62 6.43 1.86 3.34
C ASP A 62 6.05 0.75 4.28
N SER A 63 6.65 0.74 5.45
CA SER A 63 6.35 -0.28 6.43
C SER A 63 5.63 0.35 7.63
N PHE A 64 4.53 -0.24 8.01
CA PHE A 64 3.74 0.23 9.16
C PHE A 64 3.68 -0.80 10.28
N GLY A 65 4.33 -1.94 10.08
CA GLY A 65 4.14 -3.05 10.99
C GLY A 65 5.23 -3.24 12.01
N ASN A 66 6.43 -2.86 11.70
CA ASN A 66 7.57 -3.08 12.57
C ASN A 66 8.01 -1.85 13.28
N ASP A 67 7.11 -1.02 13.63
CA ASP A 67 7.47 0.22 14.23
C ASP A 67 7.81 -0.01 15.68
N PRO A 68 9.02 -0.02 16.03
CA PRO A 68 9.36 -0.18 17.43
C PRO A 68 9.07 1.11 18.14
N CYS A 69 8.85 1.79 18.06
CA CYS A 69 8.66 2.82 18.69
C CYS A 69 8.77 4.01 18.60
N PRO A 70 9.00 4.05 18.57
CA PRO A 70 9.02 4.93 18.53
C PRO A 70 9.07 5.76 18.41
N PRO A 71 9.10 5.74 18.49
CA PRO A 71 9.23 6.49 18.35
C PRO A 71 9.33 7.41 18.09
N ARG A 72 9.46 7.43 18.06
CA ARG A 72 9.70 8.22 17.90
C ARG A 72 9.50 9.25 17.76
N ASP A 73 9.46 9.18 18.02
CA ASP A 73 9.45 10.04 17.96
C ASP A 73 9.33 10.93 17.73
N THR A 74 9.29 10.89 17.80
CA THR A 74 9.36 11.64 17.65
C THR A 74 9.28 12.59 17.44
N GLU A 75 9.25 12.59 17.49
CA GLU A 75 9.38 13.31 17.41
C GLU A 75 9.20 14.00 17.29
N HIS A 76 9.17 13.90 17.48
CA HIS A 76 9.18 14.36 17.57
C HIS A 76 9.00 14.87 17.53
#